data_ca452e409915f9cbb0c99524e08564ab
#
_entry.id   ca452e409915f9cbb0c99524e08564ab
#
_cell.length_a   1.000
_cell.length_b   1.000
_cell.length_c   1.000
_cell.angle_alpha   90.00
_cell.angle_beta   90.00
_cell.angle_gamma   90.00
#
_symmetry.space_group_name_H-M   'P 1'
#
loop_
_entity.id
_entity.type
_entity.pdbx_description
1 polymer ?
#
loop_
_entity_poly.entity_id
_entity_poly.type
_entity_poly.pdbx_seq_one_letter_code
_entity_poly.pdbx_strand_id
1 'polypeptide(L)'
;ISEAHSISAGLDYPGVGCEHSYLKDIKRAEYVSVTDDEALEGFKLLSRLEGLIPALESAHAISYIEKLAPKMKPDQILVVCLSGRGDKDVNQVADRMGANL
;
A
#
# COMPACT_ATOMS: atom_id res chain seq x y z
N ILE A 1 -11.33 -2.10 21.30
CA ILE A 1 -10.73 -1.85 19.98
C ILE A 1 -9.27 -1.49 20.16
N SER A 2 -8.39 -2.24 19.50
CA SER A 2 -6.96 -1.94 19.53
C SER A 2 -6.65 -0.73 18.65
N GLU A 3 -5.71 0.10 19.07
CA GLU A 3 -5.25 1.22 18.25
C GLU A 3 -4.47 0.69 17.04
N ALA A 4 -4.68 1.34 15.91
CA ALA A 4 -3.92 1.09 14.70
C ALA A 4 -2.94 2.23 14.48
N HIS A 5 -1.76 1.89 13.96
CA HIS A 5 -0.76 2.89 13.57
C HIS A 5 -0.32 2.64 12.15
N SER A 6 -0.29 3.71 11.34
CA SER A 6 0.19 3.65 9.98
C SER A 6 0.80 5.00 9.61
N ILE A 7 1.86 4.96 8.81
CA ILE A 7 2.42 6.15 8.14
C ILE A 7 1.39 6.75 7.18
N SER A 8 0.47 5.94 6.69
CA SER A 8 -0.62 6.37 5.82
C SER A 8 -1.82 6.79 6.68
N ALA A 9 -2.24 8.06 6.58
CA ALA A 9 -3.36 8.58 7.36
C ALA A 9 -4.65 7.79 7.12
N GLY A 10 -4.89 7.35 5.90
CA GLY A 10 -6.09 6.59 5.55
C GLY A 10 -6.13 5.19 6.15
N LEU A 11 -4.99 4.66 6.58
CA LEU A 11 -4.88 3.33 7.17
C LEU A 11 -4.69 3.37 8.70
N ASP A 12 -4.77 4.54 9.29
CA ASP A 12 -4.59 4.73 10.74
C ASP A 12 -5.89 4.56 11.53
N TYR A 13 -6.93 4.06 10.90
CA TYR A 13 -8.22 3.78 11.52
C TYR A 13 -8.30 2.32 11.96
N PRO A 14 -8.79 2.04 13.18
CA PRO A 14 -8.78 0.69 13.74
C PRO A 14 -9.88 -0.24 13.24
N GLY A 15 -10.80 0.27 12.43
CA GLY A 15 -11.94 -0.52 11.95
C GLY A 15 -12.08 -0.47 10.44
N VAL A 16 -12.72 -1.50 9.89
CA VAL A 16 -13.03 -1.60 8.47
C VAL A 16 -14.55 -1.59 8.27
N GLY A 17 -14.96 -1.26 7.04
CA GLY A 17 -16.39 -1.32 6.68
C GLY A 17 -16.92 -2.74 6.70
N CYS A 18 -18.25 -2.87 6.90
CA CYS A 18 -18.89 -4.18 6.98
C CYS A 18 -18.76 -4.99 5.69
N GLU A 19 -18.67 -4.34 4.53
CA GLU A 19 -18.50 -5.05 3.25
C GLU A 19 -17.16 -5.79 3.20
N HIS A 20 -16.07 -5.14 3.64
CA HIS A 20 -14.77 -5.80 3.71
C HIS A 20 -14.77 -6.95 4.73
N SER A 21 -15.37 -6.74 5.89
CA SER A 21 -15.50 -7.81 6.90
C SER A 21 -16.27 -9.00 6.35
N TYR A 22 -17.36 -8.75 5.63
CA TYR A 22 -18.17 -9.78 5.01
C TYR A 22 -17.38 -10.56 3.94
N LEU A 23 -16.70 -9.86 3.03
CA LEU A 23 -15.93 -10.49 1.96
C LEU A 23 -14.79 -11.36 2.52
N LYS A 24 -14.20 -10.92 3.63
CA LYS A 24 -13.19 -11.71 4.33
C LYS A 24 -13.79 -12.98 4.93
N ASP A 25 -14.92 -12.84 5.62
CA ASP A 25 -15.56 -13.96 6.33
C ASP A 25 -16.03 -15.05 5.37
N ILE A 26 -16.59 -14.68 4.22
CA ILE A 26 -17.00 -15.63 3.20
C ILE A 26 -15.85 -16.11 2.30
N LYS A 27 -14.63 -15.66 2.56
CA LYS A 27 -13.41 -16.01 1.79
C LYS A 27 -13.48 -15.66 0.30
N ARG A 28 -14.26 -14.62 -0.04
CA ARG A 28 -14.34 -14.12 -1.42
C ARG A 28 -13.12 -13.26 -1.75
N ALA A 29 -12.52 -12.63 -0.74
CA ALA A 29 -11.31 -11.82 -0.88
C ALA A 29 -10.29 -12.24 0.18
N GLU A 30 -9.03 -12.20 -0.19
CA GLU A 30 -7.91 -12.41 0.72
C GLU A 30 -7.38 -11.06 1.17
N TYR A 31 -7.17 -10.89 2.47
CA TYR A 31 -6.67 -9.66 3.06
C TYR A 31 -5.29 -9.88 3.64
N VAL A 32 -4.38 -9.00 3.30
CA VAL A 32 -2.98 -9.06 3.74
C VAL A 32 -2.58 -7.74 4.36
N SER A 33 -1.48 -7.74 5.10
CA SER A 33 -0.93 -6.54 5.70
C SER A 33 0.45 -6.23 5.14
N VAL A 34 0.80 -4.96 5.17
CA VAL A 34 2.11 -4.44 4.76
C VAL A 34 2.57 -3.47 5.84
N THR A 35 3.84 -3.55 6.22
CA THR A 35 4.42 -2.64 7.21
C THR A 35 4.68 -1.26 6.61
N ASP A 36 4.87 -0.26 7.48
CA ASP A 36 5.21 1.10 7.04
C ASP A 36 6.49 1.12 6.20
N ASP A 37 7.51 0.39 6.62
CA ASP A 37 8.78 0.33 5.88
C ASP A 37 8.62 -0.32 4.51
N GLU A 38 7.83 -1.38 4.43
CA GLU A 38 7.51 -2.02 3.15
C GLU A 38 6.73 -1.07 2.23
N ALA A 39 5.77 -0.33 2.77
CA ALA A 39 5.01 0.65 2.00
C ALA A 39 5.90 1.77 1.46
N LEU A 40 6.86 2.25 2.25
CA LEU A 40 7.84 3.23 1.80
C LEU A 40 8.70 2.69 0.66
N GLU A 41 9.11 1.45 0.71
CA GLU A 41 9.84 0.82 -0.39
C GLU A 41 8.98 0.75 -1.65
N GLY A 42 7.69 0.41 -1.52
CA GLY A 42 6.75 0.43 -2.65
C GLY A 42 6.58 1.83 -3.24
N PHE A 43 6.50 2.85 -2.40
CA PHE A 43 6.44 4.25 -2.80
C PHE A 43 7.67 4.63 -3.66
N LYS A 44 8.85 4.31 -3.16
CA LYS A 44 10.12 4.58 -3.87
C LYS A 44 10.24 3.79 -5.16
N LEU A 45 9.84 2.53 -5.14
CA LEU A 45 9.93 1.64 -6.30
C LEU A 45 9.10 2.17 -7.47
N LEU A 46 7.84 2.50 -7.24
CA LEU A 46 6.96 3.01 -8.29
C LEU A 46 7.45 4.37 -8.81
N SER A 47 7.88 5.24 -7.90
CA SER A 47 8.40 6.56 -8.28
C SER A 47 9.63 6.44 -9.17
N ARG A 48 10.54 5.55 -8.83
CA ARG A 48 11.80 5.36 -9.55
C ARG A 48 11.62 4.66 -10.89
N LEU A 49 10.79 3.61 -10.94
CA LEU A 49 10.68 2.78 -12.14
C LEU A 49 9.65 3.31 -13.14
N GLU A 50 8.57 3.92 -12.66
CA GLU A 50 7.47 4.36 -13.51
C GLU A 50 7.28 5.88 -13.54
N GLY A 51 8.00 6.63 -12.70
CA GLY A 51 7.85 8.07 -12.61
C GLY A 51 6.50 8.50 -12.02
N LEU A 52 5.83 7.61 -11.29
CA LEU A 52 4.57 7.88 -10.65
C LEU A 52 4.76 7.93 -9.15
N ILE A 53 4.19 8.94 -8.50
CA ILE A 53 4.23 9.07 -7.04
C ILE A 53 2.90 8.56 -6.47
N PRO A 54 2.86 7.36 -5.87
CA PRO A 54 1.61 6.83 -5.33
C PRO A 54 1.27 7.50 -4.00
N ALA A 55 -0.03 7.56 -3.68
CA ALA A 55 -0.42 7.81 -2.29
C ALA A 55 0.13 6.70 -1.40
N LEU A 56 0.42 6.99 -0.13
CA LEU A 56 0.93 5.98 0.80
C LEU A 56 -0.03 4.81 0.97
N GLU A 57 -1.33 5.06 0.91
CA GLU A 57 -2.36 4.01 0.92
C GLU A 57 -2.13 3.02 -0.23
N SER A 58 -1.99 3.51 -1.44
CA SER A 58 -1.78 2.66 -2.63
C SER A 58 -0.37 2.07 -2.67
N ALA A 59 0.60 2.72 -2.05
CA ALA A 59 1.96 2.19 -1.96
C ALA A 59 2.01 0.83 -1.24
N HIS A 60 1.07 0.56 -0.35
CA HIS A 60 0.93 -0.76 0.28
C HIS A 60 0.68 -1.85 -0.77
N ALA A 61 -0.23 -1.58 -1.71
CA ALA A 61 -0.50 -2.53 -2.79
C ALA A 61 0.71 -2.72 -3.70
N ILE A 62 1.41 -1.64 -4.03
CA ILE A 62 2.63 -1.70 -4.85
C ILE A 62 3.69 -2.56 -4.17
N SER A 63 3.91 -2.36 -2.88
CA SER A 63 4.84 -3.16 -2.10
C SER A 63 4.52 -4.66 -2.16
N TYR A 64 3.26 -5.00 -2.10
CA TYR A 64 2.82 -6.41 -2.12
C TYR A 64 3.07 -7.08 -3.48
N ILE A 65 3.20 -6.34 -4.56
CA ILE A 65 3.54 -6.89 -5.88
C ILE A 65 4.85 -7.67 -5.81
N GLU A 66 5.84 -7.17 -5.07
CA GLU A 66 7.14 -7.84 -4.95
C GLU A 66 7.04 -9.22 -4.30
N LYS A 67 6.05 -9.42 -3.44
CA LYS A 67 5.80 -10.72 -2.79
C LYS A 67 4.93 -11.63 -3.64
N LEU A 68 3.97 -11.07 -4.36
CA LEU A 68 2.97 -11.84 -5.10
C LEU A 68 3.42 -12.23 -6.50
N ALA A 69 3.99 -11.28 -7.25
CA ALA A 69 4.33 -11.49 -8.66
C ALA A 69 5.28 -12.68 -8.88
N PRO A 70 6.32 -12.89 -8.06
CA PRO A 70 7.20 -14.04 -8.23
C PRO A 70 6.51 -15.40 -8.10
N LYS A 71 5.35 -15.45 -7.45
CA LYS A 71 4.57 -16.68 -7.26
C LYS A 71 3.55 -16.90 -8.37
N MET A 72 3.40 -15.92 -9.26
CA MET A 72 2.43 -15.99 -10.35
C MET A 72 3.04 -16.66 -11.58
N LYS A 73 2.16 -17.24 -12.40
CA LYS A 73 2.57 -17.82 -13.69
C LYS A 73 2.71 -16.69 -14.72
N PRO A 74 3.56 -16.88 -15.76
CA PRO A 74 3.79 -15.83 -16.77
C PRO A 74 2.54 -15.39 -17.55
N ASP A 75 1.52 -16.25 -17.63
CA ASP A 75 0.26 -15.96 -18.33
C ASP A 75 -0.80 -15.30 -17.44
N GLN A 76 -0.53 -15.15 -16.15
CA GLN A 76 -1.45 -14.50 -15.22
C GLN A 76 -1.28 -12.98 -15.27
N ILE A 77 -2.39 -12.27 -15.03
CA ILE A 77 -2.42 -10.81 -15.04
C ILE A 77 -2.68 -10.31 -13.62
N LEU A 78 -1.87 -9.34 -13.18
CA LEU A 78 -2.04 -8.66 -11.91
C LEU A 78 -2.52 -7.23 -12.18
N VAL A 79 -3.69 -6.89 -11.65
CA VAL A 79 -4.25 -5.54 -11.75
C VAL A 79 -4.21 -4.88 -10.38
N VAL A 80 -3.64 -3.68 -10.32
CA VAL A 80 -3.52 -2.91 -9.09
C VAL A 80 -4.33 -1.63 -9.22
N CYS A 81 -5.19 -1.37 -8.24
CA CYS A 81 -5.90 -0.08 -8.16
C CYS A 81 -4.97 0.95 -7.55
N LEU A 82 -4.51 1.89 -8.38
CA LEU A 82 -3.64 2.98 -7.95
C LEU A 82 -4.49 4.23 -7.73
N SER A 83 -5.18 4.29 -6.60
CA SER A 83 -6.04 5.41 -6.25
C SER A 83 -5.25 6.55 -5.61
N GLY A 84 -5.76 7.77 -5.77
CA GLY A 84 -5.16 8.96 -5.17
C GLY A 84 -3.85 9.39 -5.81
N ARG A 85 -3.15 10.28 -5.12
CA ARG A 85 -1.85 10.82 -5.54
C ARG A 85 -0.93 10.93 -4.34
N GLY A 86 0.37 10.77 -4.58
CA GLY A 86 1.37 10.78 -3.53
C GLY A 86 2.01 12.14 -3.23
N ASP A 87 1.73 13.17 -4.03
CA ASP A 87 2.28 14.50 -3.81
C ASP A 87 1.92 15.08 -2.43
N LYS A 88 0.77 14.71 -1.88
CA LYS A 88 0.39 15.04 -0.49
C LYS A 88 1.30 14.41 0.56
N ASP A 89 1.99 13.33 0.22
CA ASP A 89 2.79 12.53 1.16
C ASP A 89 4.30 12.72 1.00
N VAL A 90 4.74 13.51 0.00
CA VAL A 90 6.17 13.64 -0.33
C VAL A 90 7.00 14.15 0.84
N ASN A 91 6.52 15.17 1.54
CA ASN A 91 7.26 15.74 2.69
C ASN A 91 7.37 14.70 3.82
N GLN A 92 6.30 14.00 4.12
CA GLN A 92 6.28 12.97 5.15
C GLN A 92 7.24 11.82 4.81
N VAL A 93 7.26 11.39 3.56
CA VAL A 93 8.16 10.34 3.08
C VAL A 93 9.62 10.83 3.14
N ALA A 94 9.88 12.05 2.71
CA ALA A 94 11.22 12.63 2.76
C ALA A 94 11.73 12.70 4.20
N ASP A 95 10.92 13.16 5.14
CA ASP A 95 11.27 13.20 6.55
C ASP A 95 11.60 11.81 7.09
N ARG A 96 10.80 10.82 6.76
CA ARG A 96 11.00 9.45 7.19
C ARG A 96 12.30 8.85 6.62
N MET A 97 12.68 9.26 5.42
CA MET A 97 13.92 8.85 4.76
C MET A 97 15.14 9.65 5.20
N GLY A 98 14.94 10.71 5.99
CA GLY A 98 15.99 11.62 6.39
C GLY A 98 16.44 12.58 5.30
N ALA A 99 15.64 12.77 4.25
CA ALA A 99 15.95 13.73 3.19
C ALA A 99 15.40 15.12 3.52
N ASN A 100 16.14 16.15 3.18
CA ASN A 100 15.68 17.53 3.29
C ASN A 100 15.16 17.99 1.93
N LEU A 101 13.94 18.46 1.93
CA LEU A 101 13.33 19.07 0.76
C LEU A 101 13.27 20.59 0.88
#